data_95fbece81286893735003c8731285386
#
_entry.id   95fbece81286893735003c8731285386
#
_cell.length_a   1.000
_cell.length_b   1.000
_cell.length_c   1.000
_cell.angle_alpha   90.00
_cell.angle_beta   90.00
_cell.angle_gamma   90.00
#
_symmetry.space_group_name_H-M   'P 1'
#
loop_
_entity.id
_entity.type
_entity.pdbx_description
1 polymer ?
#
loop_
_entity_poly.entity_id
_entity_poly.type
_entity_poly.pdbx_seq_one_letter_code
_entity_poly.pdbx_strand_id
1 'polypeptide(L)'
;TAGGEKPVYGFQQFPSYGSLQLPGETVAGFDETFPGVQTVDVQGGLGRVHPLKGTLNHFTACCGQSIFRGDRLHDDLVGDYLLPEPVGRLIRRAKIQVVDGKRVLANACPGGEFITSDDLAFRPVWSATGPDGCLYIVDMHHGIIQEGAWTNAGSYLRGIVLRDGFDKYVGHGRIYRLVADGVEPGPKPHMLHETPAQLVEHLSHANGWWRDTAQKLIVLKGDHSVVPALRELALHGRSALGRLHALWTMDGLDASDRTVVVAAMGDADERVRVAAIRIAERLLRAGDQHLLDQIAAALKDASIDVVVQAIDTLRYAPKDVAKPLIEHAISAHLGNEIITSSGQQSIQFDAAKPGAVTVNIDPEGLALLKKGREHFTQICFACHGNDGLGVVTSDGMHLAPPLSGSSRVQGSPEALVRIVLNGLMGDVDGKQYPGLMVPQKANDDQWIAETLTYIRNSFGNHATSILPGDVARIRKAVGDRAAPYTLKEIGLYLAVPTTVMRSWTWTASGEPENALKVCDGDRATRWSTGKPQEPGQYLQFDAGTNYRFSLMVLDTEASQNDFPHQYEVRTSNDGMHWSNPVARGGGKPLLMINFPAGTSARFVRILQTAPPKGGNFWSVHELAVYGSPEEGAK
;
A
#
# COMPACT_ATOMS: atom_id res chain seq x y z
N THR A 1 -6.64 5.87 7.87
CA THR A 1 -5.30 6.23 8.33
C THR A 1 -4.66 7.16 7.34
N ALA A 2 -4.05 8.22 7.82
CA ALA A 2 -3.36 9.19 7.01
C ALA A 2 -2.12 8.56 6.35
N GLY A 3 -1.70 9.11 5.21
CA GLY A 3 -0.52 8.64 4.49
C GLY A 3 -0.75 7.38 3.67
N GLY A 4 -1.98 6.99 3.41
CA GLY A 4 -2.29 5.79 2.63
C GLY A 4 -1.94 4.47 3.33
N GLU A 5 -1.48 4.52 4.59
CA GLU A 5 -1.25 3.33 5.38
C GLU A 5 -2.56 2.75 5.88
N LYS A 6 -2.78 1.49 5.57
CA LYS A 6 -3.91 0.75 6.13
C LYS A 6 -3.64 0.43 7.60
N PRO A 7 -4.66 0.45 8.46
CA PRO A 7 -4.50 0.07 9.85
C PRO A 7 -3.89 -1.33 9.96
N VAL A 8 -2.91 -1.47 10.83
CA VAL A 8 -2.31 -2.78 11.09
C VAL A 8 -3.35 -3.66 11.78
N TYR A 9 -3.60 -4.81 11.20
CA TYR A 9 -4.47 -5.84 11.76
C TYR A 9 -4.06 -6.15 13.21
N GLY A 10 -4.98 -6.00 14.14
CA GLY A 10 -4.75 -6.25 15.57
C GLY A 10 -4.76 -5.02 16.48
N PHE A 11 -4.67 -3.81 15.93
CA PHE A 11 -4.78 -2.57 16.72
C PHE A 11 -6.19 -2.00 16.78
N GLN A 12 -7.15 -2.67 16.18
CA GLN A 12 -8.52 -2.19 16.07
C GLN A 12 -9.43 -2.93 17.01
N GLN A 13 -10.35 -2.19 17.60
CA GLN A 13 -11.43 -2.76 18.41
C GLN A 13 -12.29 -3.71 17.55
N PHE A 14 -12.47 -3.39 16.28
CA PHE A 14 -13.16 -4.20 15.29
C PHE A 14 -12.18 -4.57 14.17
N PRO A 15 -11.43 -5.69 14.27
CA PRO A 15 -10.47 -6.08 13.24
C PRO A 15 -11.07 -6.21 11.84
N SER A 16 -12.29 -6.73 11.73
CA SER A 16 -13.03 -6.83 10.47
C SER A 16 -13.31 -5.44 9.90
N TYR A 17 -13.83 -4.53 10.71
CA TYR A 17 -14.13 -3.17 10.29
C TYR A 17 -12.90 -2.48 9.69
N GLY A 18 -11.77 -2.53 10.38
CA GLY A 18 -10.57 -1.89 9.91
C GLY A 18 -9.96 -2.47 8.63
N SER A 19 -10.30 -3.71 8.29
CA SER A 19 -9.86 -4.35 7.04
C SER A 19 -10.81 -4.12 5.86
N LEU A 20 -12.01 -3.60 6.10
CA LEU A 20 -13.07 -3.46 5.07
C LEU A 20 -12.73 -2.42 4.00
N GLN A 21 -11.97 -1.38 4.35
CA GLN A 21 -11.60 -0.29 3.42
C GLN A 21 -12.83 0.33 2.74
N LEU A 22 -13.82 0.66 3.53
CA LEU A 22 -15.09 1.19 3.03
C LEU A 22 -14.88 2.59 2.44
N PRO A 23 -15.54 2.93 1.33
CA PRO A 23 -15.52 4.28 0.81
C PRO A 23 -16.26 5.25 1.74
N GLY A 24 -15.88 6.54 1.71
CA GLY A 24 -16.57 7.59 2.45
C GLY A 24 -16.26 7.62 3.95
N GLU A 25 -15.11 7.11 4.40
CA GLU A 25 -14.62 7.24 5.78
C GLU A 25 -14.06 8.64 6.09
N THR A 26 -13.92 9.48 5.08
CA THR A 26 -13.59 10.90 5.22
C THR A 26 -14.52 11.74 4.34
N VAL A 27 -14.80 12.99 4.76
CA VAL A 27 -15.49 13.94 3.89
C VAL A 27 -14.59 14.38 2.74
N ALA A 28 -15.18 14.81 1.64
CA ALA A 28 -14.43 15.33 0.50
C ALA A 28 -13.50 16.48 0.94
N GLY A 29 -12.25 16.44 0.49
CA GLY A 29 -11.22 17.43 0.83
C GLY A 29 -10.57 17.23 2.21
N PHE A 30 -10.88 16.15 2.93
CA PHE A 30 -10.24 15.87 4.22
C PHE A 30 -8.73 15.74 4.11
N ASP A 31 -8.22 15.18 3.01
CA ASP A 31 -6.79 14.97 2.80
C ASP A 31 -6.02 16.24 2.40
N GLU A 32 -6.72 17.30 1.97
CA GLU A 32 -6.08 18.60 1.70
C GLU A 32 -5.56 19.19 2.99
N THR A 33 -4.24 19.43 3.09
CA THR A 33 -3.61 19.95 4.28
C THR A 33 -3.17 21.40 4.11
N PHE A 34 -3.23 22.18 5.18
CA PHE A 34 -3.00 23.64 5.19
C PHE A 34 -1.73 23.96 6.00
N PRO A 35 -0.51 23.75 5.44
CA PRO A 35 0.74 24.00 6.14
C PRO A 35 0.92 25.49 6.43
N GLY A 36 1.55 25.82 7.57
CA GLY A 36 1.91 27.20 7.92
C GLY A 36 2.95 27.79 6.97
N VAL A 37 3.81 26.95 6.39
CA VAL A 37 4.84 27.33 5.42
C VAL A 37 4.87 26.35 4.26
N GLN A 38 4.90 26.89 3.05
CA GLN A 38 5.11 26.10 1.85
C GLN A 38 6.60 25.94 1.63
N THR A 39 7.09 24.72 1.65
CA THR A 39 8.49 24.41 1.39
C THR A 39 8.65 23.31 0.35
N VAL A 40 9.77 23.36 -0.36
CA VAL A 40 10.14 22.39 -1.40
C VAL A 40 10.68 21.07 -0.81
N ASP A 41 10.85 21.00 0.50
CA ASP A 41 11.32 19.79 1.21
C ASP A 41 10.21 18.77 1.47
N VAL A 42 9.00 19.04 1.01
CA VAL A 42 7.91 18.07 1.13
C VAL A 42 8.24 16.79 0.36
N GLN A 43 7.98 15.68 1.00
CA GLN A 43 8.17 14.36 0.43
C GLN A 43 7.37 14.20 -0.87
N GLY A 44 7.99 13.75 -1.95
CA GLY A 44 7.39 13.74 -3.29
C GLY A 44 7.50 15.08 -4.05
N GLY A 45 8.17 16.08 -3.46
CA GLY A 45 8.49 17.35 -4.13
C GLY A 45 7.30 18.26 -4.36
N LEU A 46 7.52 19.26 -5.21
CA LEU A 46 6.52 20.30 -5.51
C LEU A 46 5.22 19.77 -6.14
N GLY A 47 5.22 18.58 -6.74
CA GLY A 47 4.01 17.95 -7.27
C GLY A 47 2.94 17.65 -6.22
N ARG A 48 3.28 17.72 -4.93
CA ARG A 48 2.35 17.56 -3.82
C ARG A 48 1.72 18.86 -3.32
N VAL A 49 2.20 19.99 -3.78
CA VAL A 49 1.70 21.31 -3.43
C VAL A 49 0.74 21.78 -4.51
N HIS A 50 -0.47 22.17 -4.13
CA HIS A 50 -1.41 22.82 -5.04
C HIS A 50 -0.91 24.21 -5.40
N PRO A 51 -0.52 24.50 -6.65
CA PRO A 51 0.20 25.75 -6.99
C PRO A 51 -0.57 27.03 -6.67
N LEU A 52 -1.89 27.02 -6.77
CA LEU A 52 -2.74 28.19 -6.54
C LEU A 52 -3.19 28.35 -5.09
N LYS A 53 -3.30 27.23 -4.34
CA LYS A 53 -3.80 27.24 -2.96
C LYS A 53 -2.69 27.19 -1.93
N GLY A 54 -1.52 26.65 -2.29
CA GLY A 54 -0.41 26.42 -1.37
C GLY A 54 -0.64 25.33 -0.34
N THR A 55 -1.68 24.54 -0.51
CA THR A 55 -1.99 23.39 0.33
C THR A 55 -1.30 22.14 -0.20
N LEU A 56 -1.11 21.15 0.67
CA LEU A 56 -0.66 19.82 0.24
C LEU A 56 -1.88 18.97 -0.13
N ASN A 57 -1.75 18.12 -1.12
CA ASN A 57 -2.84 17.32 -1.66
C ASN A 57 -3.21 16.10 -0.81
N HIS A 58 -2.39 15.72 0.17
CA HIS A 58 -2.69 14.65 1.12
C HIS A 58 -1.67 14.63 2.29
N PHE A 59 -2.01 13.90 3.34
CA PHE A 59 -1.09 13.59 4.42
C PHE A 59 0.00 12.60 3.98
N THR A 60 1.21 12.72 4.51
CA THR A 60 2.35 11.86 4.15
C THR A 60 2.84 10.99 5.29
N ALA A 61 3.08 11.59 6.44
CA ALA A 61 3.84 10.97 7.53
C ALA A 61 3.12 11.09 8.87
N CYS A 62 1.80 10.96 8.85
CA CYS A 62 1.02 11.02 10.08
C CYS A 62 1.46 9.96 11.08
N CYS A 63 1.69 10.39 12.31
CA CYS A 63 2.15 9.55 13.39
C CYS A 63 1.63 10.04 14.74
N GLY A 64 1.71 9.19 15.76
CA GLY A 64 1.35 9.53 17.12
C GLY A 64 -0.03 10.15 17.31
N GLN A 65 -1.02 9.62 16.57
CA GLN A 65 -2.40 10.09 16.66
C GLN A 65 -2.99 9.83 18.03
N SER A 66 -3.91 10.68 18.44
CA SER A 66 -4.64 10.51 19.70
C SER A 66 -6.08 11.01 19.61
N ILE A 67 -6.92 10.49 20.52
CA ILE A 67 -8.21 11.10 20.83
C ILE A 67 -8.00 11.93 22.09
N PHE A 68 -8.38 13.21 22.05
CA PHE A 68 -8.30 14.03 23.25
C PHE A 68 -9.40 13.62 24.23
N ARG A 69 -9.00 13.32 25.48
CA ARG A 69 -9.89 12.86 26.55
C ARG A 69 -9.61 13.55 27.89
N GLY A 70 -8.99 14.74 27.81
CA GLY A 70 -8.73 15.59 28.98
C GLY A 70 -9.94 16.40 29.41
N ASP A 71 -9.79 17.09 30.51
CA ASP A 71 -10.83 17.90 31.16
C ASP A 71 -10.37 19.34 31.47
N ARG A 72 -9.27 19.80 30.85
CA ARG A 72 -8.69 21.13 31.08
C ARG A 72 -8.53 21.97 29.80
N LEU A 73 -9.16 21.56 28.73
CA LEU A 73 -9.34 22.33 27.50
C LEU A 73 -10.84 22.47 27.24
N HIS A 74 -11.21 23.14 26.16
CA HIS A 74 -12.63 23.28 25.80
C HIS A 74 -13.31 21.94 25.58
N ASP A 75 -14.54 21.80 26.05
CA ASP A 75 -15.32 20.56 25.98
C ASP A 75 -15.52 20.06 24.54
N ASP A 76 -15.57 20.99 23.56
CA ASP A 76 -15.75 20.65 22.14
C ASP A 76 -14.55 19.92 21.53
N LEU A 77 -13.40 19.89 22.22
CA LEU A 77 -12.22 19.12 21.83
C LEU A 77 -12.30 17.65 22.29
N VAL A 78 -13.11 17.37 23.31
CA VAL A 78 -13.20 16.03 23.88
C VAL A 78 -13.80 15.06 22.88
N GLY A 79 -13.07 13.97 22.59
CA GLY A 79 -13.45 12.96 21.61
C GLY A 79 -12.97 13.24 20.20
N ASP A 80 -12.36 14.40 19.93
CA ASP A 80 -11.80 14.71 18.63
C ASP A 80 -10.49 13.96 18.39
N TYR A 81 -10.29 13.59 17.13
CA TYR A 81 -9.08 12.92 16.65
C TYR A 81 -8.02 13.95 16.28
N LEU A 82 -6.85 13.80 16.87
CA LEU A 82 -5.68 14.65 16.64
C LEU A 82 -4.64 13.89 15.83
N LEU A 83 -4.22 14.50 14.73
CA LEU A 83 -3.38 13.89 13.72
C LEU A 83 -2.12 14.73 13.50
N PRO A 84 -1.01 14.45 14.22
CA PRO A 84 0.28 15.08 13.93
C PRO A 84 0.79 14.69 12.54
N GLU A 85 1.19 15.69 11.77
CA GLU A 85 1.72 15.54 10.42
C GLU A 85 3.04 16.32 10.30
N PRO A 86 4.18 15.65 10.49
CA PRO A 86 5.48 16.33 10.55
C PRO A 86 5.98 16.88 9.21
N VAL A 87 5.52 16.36 8.05
CA VAL A 87 5.93 16.90 6.74
C VAL A 87 5.32 18.28 6.51
N GLY A 88 4.02 18.43 6.78
CA GLY A 88 3.31 19.71 6.66
C GLY A 88 3.49 20.63 7.86
N ARG A 89 4.16 20.19 8.92
CA ARG A 89 4.38 20.99 10.14
C ARG A 89 3.08 21.41 10.81
N LEU A 90 2.16 20.44 10.95
CA LEU A 90 0.82 20.72 11.42
C LEU A 90 0.25 19.60 12.31
N ILE A 91 -0.84 19.93 13.01
CA ILE A 91 -1.71 18.95 13.67
C ILE A 91 -3.13 19.21 13.20
N ARG A 92 -3.70 18.22 12.49
CA ARG A 92 -5.12 18.21 12.13
C ARG A 92 -5.96 17.84 13.36
N ARG A 93 -7.02 18.60 13.59
CA ARG A 93 -8.13 18.22 14.46
C ARG A 93 -9.28 17.73 13.59
N ALA A 94 -9.73 16.51 13.80
CA ALA A 94 -10.84 15.95 13.06
C ALA A 94 -12.00 15.58 13.97
N LYS A 95 -13.21 15.98 13.60
CA LYS A 95 -14.46 15.49 14.19
C LYS A 95 -14.71 14.07 13.69
N ILE A 96 -15.06 13.19 14.60
CA ILE A 96 -15.51 11.83 14.27
C ILE A 96 -17.04 11.85 14.26
N GLN A 97 -17.61 11.68 13.08
CA GLN A 97 -19.05 11.52 12.90
C GLN A 97 -19.38 10.04 12.72
N VAL A 98 -20.53 9.60 13.19
CA VAL A 98 -21.03 8.24 12.95
C VAL A 98 -22.21 8.33 12.00
N VAL A 99 -22.07 7.75 10.81
CA VAL A 99 -23.10 7.71 9.77
C VAL A 99 -23.33 6.25 9.40
N ASP A 100 -24.51 5.72 9.70
CA ASP A 100 -24.86 4.31 9.47
C ASP A 100 -23.82 3.31 10.03
N GLY A 101 -23.27 3.61 11.21
CA GLY A 101 -22.20 2.86 11.87
C GLY A 101 -20.79 3.15 11.35
N LYS A 102 -20.65 3.86 10.23
CA LYS A 102 -19.37 4.27 9.66
C LYS A 102 -18.80 5.47 10.42
N ARG A 103 -17.49 5.43 10.75
CA ARG A 103 -16.78 6.60 11.29
C ARG A 103 -16.30 7.44 10.14
N VAL A 104 -16.83 8.65 10.03
CA VAL A 104 -16.49 9.63 9.00
C VAL A 104 -15.71 10.77 9.63
N LEU A 105 -14.52 11.03 9.11
CA LEU A 105 -13.66 12.12 9.59
C LEU A 105 -13.92 13.39 8.80
N ALA A 106 -14.11 14.50 9.53
CA ALA A 106 -14.23 15.84 8.97
C ALA A 106 -13.21 16.77 9.63
N ASN A 107 -12.57 17.65 8.85
CA ASN A 107 -11.68 18.67 9.40
C ASN A 107 -12.50 19.61 10.32
N ALA A 108 -12.10 19.71 11.57
CA ALA A 108 -12.74 20.62 12.54
C ALA A 108 -12.43 22.11 12.28
N CYS A 109 -11.40 22.39 11.46
CA CYS A 109 -10.95 23.74 11.10
C CYS A 109 -11.02 23.91 9.56
N PRO A 110 -12.23 24.08 8.96
CA PRO A 110 -12.36 24.17 7.51
C PRO A 110 -11.48 25.29 6.91
N GLY A 111 -10.67 24.93 5.91
CA GLY A 111 -9.74 25.87 5.27
C GLY A 111 -8.47 26.16 6.08
N GLY A 112 -8.21 25.41 7.15
CA GLY A 112 -7.03 25.55 8.01
C GLY A 112 -6.73 24.30 8.81
N GLU A 113 -5.82 24.43 9.78
CA GLU A 113 -5.44 23.37 10.69
C GLU A 113 -5.62 23.82 12.14
N PHE A 114 -5.65 22.87 13.06
CA PHE A 114 -5.74 23.15 14.49
C PHE A 114 -4.46 23.81 15.03
N ILE A 115 -3.31 23.28 14.63
CA ILE A 115 -1.99 23.82 14.93
C ILE A 115 -1.15 23.79 13.68
N THR A 116 -0.49 24.91 13.37
CA THR A 116 0.54 25.03 12.33
C THR A 116 1.74 25.78 12.88
N SER A 117 2.88 25.64 12.21
CA SER A 117 4.08 26.40 12.52
C SER A 117 4.76 26.88 11.25
N ASP A 118 5.32 28.08 11.30
CA ASP A 118 6.25 28.65 10.30
C ASP A 118 7.71 28.25 10.56
N ASP A 119 8.00 27.63 11.71
CA ASP A 119 9.31 27.06 12.01
C ASP A 119 9.54 25.80 11.15
N LEU A 120 10.54 25.87 10.27
CA LEU A 120 10.89 24.78 9.36
C LEU A 120 11.30 23.48 10.08
N ALA A 121 11.74 23.59 11.32
CA ALA A 121 12.14 22.45 12.14
C ALA A 121 10.99 21.85 12.97
N PHE A 122 9.81 22.49 13.02
CA PHE A 122 8.65 21.94 13.73
C PHE A 122 8.19 20.63 13.10
N ARG A 123 8.30 19.53 13.85
CA ARG A 123 7.97 18.16 13.41
C ARG A 123 7.16 17.45 14.49
N PRO A 124 5.86 17.72 14.58
CA PRO A 124 5.01 17.08 15.57
C PRO A 124 4.84 15.60 15.24
N VAL A 125 5.26 14.73 16.16
CA VAL A 125 5.29 13.27 15.96
C VAL A 125 4.40 12.51 16.92
N TRP A 126 3.89 13.16 17.96
CA TRP A 126 3.02 12.53 18.94
C TRP A 126 2.10 13.58 19.61
N SER A 127 0.89 13.15 19.92
CA SER A 127 0.00 13.90 20.81
C SER A 127 -0.60 12.97 21.86
N ALA A 128 -0.87 13.48 23.05
CA ALA A 128 -1.50 12.70 24.12
C ALA A 128 -2.20 13.60 25.15
N THR A 129 -3.28 13.10 25.72
CA THR A 129 -3.87 13.68 26.92
C THR A 129 -2.93 13.44 28.12
N GLY A 130 -2.60 14.51 28.83
CA GLY A 130 -1.76 14.43 30.03
C GLY A 130 -2.54 14.14 31.33
N PRO A 131 -1.82 13.79 32.40
CA PRO A 131 -2.44 13.59 33.72
C PRO A 131 -3.13 14.83 34.26
N ASP A 132 -2.64 16.00 33.89
CA ASP A 132 -3.19 17.29 34.27
C ASP A 132 -4.40 17.76 33.43
N GLY A 133 -4.89 16.89 32.52
CA GLY A 133 -6.04 17.15 31.67
C GLY A 133 -5.76 17.99 30.44
N CYS A 134 -4.52 18.41 30.24
CA CYS A 134 -4.06 19.18 29.08
C CYS A 134 -3.64 18.26 27.91
N LEU A 135 -3.42 18.85 26.73
CA LEU A 135 -2.86 18.18 25.57
C LEU A 135 -1.35 18.36 25.53
N TYR A 136 -0.61 17.27 25.39
CA TYR A 136 0.84 17.27 25.19
C TYR A 136 1.16 16.91 23.74
N ILE A 137 2.16 17.62 23.18
CA ILE A 137 2.61 17.47 21.80
C ILE A 137 4.12 17.27 21.84
N VAL A 138 4.58 16.18 21.24
CA VAL A 138 6.01 15.91 21.06
C VAL A 138 6.42 16.44 19.69
N ASP A 139 7.39 17.35 19.68
CA ASP A 139 8.02 17.90 18.50
C ASP A 139 9.48 17.39 18.43
N MET A 140 9.81 16.65 17.38
CA MET A 140 11.20 16.24 17.14
C MET A 140 12.13 17.42 16.91
N HIS A 141 11.58 18.53 16.47
CA HIS A 141 12.32 19.73 16.07
C HIS A 141 13.53 19.38 15.21
N HIS A 142 13.26 18.78 14.07
CA HIS A 142 14.27 18.21 13.20
C HIS A 142 14.07 18.68 11.75
N GLY A 143 15.17 19.05 11.07
CA GLY A 143 15.08 19.58 9.72
C GLY A 143 14.67 18.53 8.69
N ILE A 144 15.08 17.28 8.87
CA ILE A 144 14.82 16.14 7.97
C ILE A 144 13.88 15.18 8.67
N ILE A 145 12.88 14.67 7.95
CA ILE A 145 11.96 13.67 8.49
C ILE A 145 12.33 12.29 8.00
N GLN A 146 12.60 12.17 6.73
CA GLN A 146 12.91 10.90 6.09
C GLN A 146 14.32 10.95 5.53
N GLU A 147 15.10 9.99 5.94
CA GLU A 147 16.50 9.78 5.54
C GLU A 147 16.62 8.58 4.58
N GLY A 148 17.78 7.94 4.55
CA GLY A 148 18.06 6.79 3.70
C GLY A 148 18.02 7.17 2.22
N ALA A 149 17.30 6.42 1.42
CA ALA A 149 17.28 6.60 -0.02
C ALA A 149 16.80 7.99 -0.49
N TRP A 150 16.00 8.71 0.31
CA TRP A 150 15.55 10.07 0.00
C TRP A 150 16.69 11.10 0.06
N THR A 151 17.70 10.89 0.91
CA THR A 151 18.79 11.82 1.18
C THR A 151 20.16 11.33 0.70
N ASN A 152 20.22 10.27 -0.09
CA ASN A 152 21.45 9.80 -0.71
C ASN A 152 22.11 10.90 -1.58
N ALA A 153 23.41 10.84 -1.74
CA ALA A 153 24.14 11.75 -2.61
C ALA A 153 23.55 11.75 -4.02
N GLY A 154 23.28 12.93 -4.56
CA GLY A 154 22.65 13.11 -5.88
C GLY A 154 21.13 12.93 -5.92
N SER A 155 20.47 12.60 -4.79
CA SER A 155 19.02 12.56 -4.72
C SER A 155 18.39 13.95 -4.77
N TYR A 156 17.12 14.01 -5.20
CA TYR A 156 16.36 15.28 -5.26
C TYR A 156 16.37 16.03 -3.93
N LEU A 157 16.05 15.32 -2.83
CA LEU A 157 15.92 15.97 -1.53
C LEU A 157 17.27 16.39 -0.93
N ARG A 158 18.37 15.68 -1.23
CA ARG A 158 19.70 15.99 -0.69
C ARG A 158 20.15 17.42 -1.01
N GLY A 159 19.90 17.86 -2.23
CA GLY A 159 20.25 19.23 -2.66
C GLY A 159 19.51 20.30 -1.85
N ILE A 160 18.23 20.07 -1.57
CA ILE A 160 17.38 20.97 -0.76
C ILE A 160 17.84 20.99 0.68
N VAL A 161 18.09 19.81 1.28
CA VAL A 161 18.57 19.67 2.66
C VAL A 161 19.86 20.47 2.89
N LEU A 162 20.83 20.33 1.99
CA LEU A 162 22.11 21.02 2.11
C LEU A 162 21.99 22.54 1.87
N ARG A 163 21.18 22.96 0.89
CA ARG A 163 20.93 24.36 0.59
C ARG A 163 20.32 25.10 1.78
N ASP A 164 19.30 24.49 2.40
CA ASP A 164 18.50 25.11 3.45
C ASP A 164 19.03 24.78 4.86
N GLY A 165 20.10 23.98 4.96
CA GLY A 165 20.78 23.64 6.21
C GLY A 165 19.95 22.75 7.14
N PHE A 166 19.03 21.96 6.61
CA PHE A 166 18.14 21.09 7.40
C PHE A 166 18.89 19.96 8.14
N ASP A 167 20.07 19.58 7.68
CA ASP A 167 20.98 18.65 8.33
C ASP A 167 21.55 19.15 9.68
N LYS A 168 21.40 20.44 9.96
CA LYS A 168 21.92 21.08 11.18
C LYS A 168 20.92 21.06 12.35
N TYR A 169 19.65 20.80 12.09
CA TYR A 169 18.60 20.75 13.13
C TYR A 169 18.55 19.36 13.77
N VAL A 170 19.46 19.09 14.69
CA VAL A 170 19.59 17.80 15.38
C VAL A 170 19.71 18.03 16.90
N GLY A 171 19.00 17.19 17.69
CA GLY A 171 19.10 17.22 19.15
C GLY A 171 18.31 18.33 19.83
N HIS A 172 17.32 18.92 19.15
CA HIS A 172 16.53 20.04 19.66
C HIS A 172 15.05 19.66 19.98
N GLY A 173 14.75 18.36 20.15
CA GLY A 173 13.40 17.90 20.45
C GLY A 173 12.81 18.59 21.69
N ARG A 174 11.49 18.79 21.67
CA ARG A 174 10.76 19.47 22.75
C ARG A 174 9.35 18.89 22.93
N ILE A 175 8.77 19.17 24.09
CA ILE A 175 7.40 18.79 24.42
C ILE A 175 6.63 20.06 24.74
N TYR A 176 5.57 20.31 23.99
CA TYR A 176 4.64 21.39 24.27
C TYR A 176 3.46 20.89 25.10
N ARG A 177 2.92 21.76 25.95
CA ARG A 177 1.66 21.57 26.64
C ARG A 177 0.69 22.66 26.20
N LEU A 178 -0.44 22.26 25.63
CA LEU A 178 -1.51 23.18 25.31
C LEU A 178 -2.38 23.39 26.56
N VAL A 179 -2.59 24.64 26.94
CA VAL A 179 -3.42 25.05 28.07
C VAL A 179 -4.49 26.03 27.58
N ALA A 180 -5.65 26.06 28.22
CA ALA A 180 -6.66 27.08 27.97
C ALA A 180 -6.46 28.27 28.90
N ASP A 181 -6.68 29.48 28.40
CA ASP A 181 -6.56 30.69 29.18
C ASP A 181 -7.55 30.67 30.34
N GLY A 182 -7.04 30.97 31.55
CA GLY A 182 -7.85 31.00 32.78
C GLY A 182 -8.22 29.62 33.35
N VAL A 183 -7.71 28.54 32.77
CA VAL A 183 -7.92 27.16 33.26
C VAL A 183 -6.63 26.63 33.87
N GLU A 184 -6.64 26.34 35.17
CA GLU A 184 -5.48 25.74 35.83
C GLU A 184 -5.34 24.26 35.45
N PRO A 185 -4.13 23.79 35.12
CA PRO A 185 -3.86 22.36 34.96
C PRO A 185 -4.24 21.53 36.19
N GLY A 186 -4.67 20.32 35.98
CA GLY A 186 -5.07 19.41 37.05
C GLY A 186 -3.91 18.98 37.96
N PRO A 187 -4.20 18.30 39.07
CA PRO A 187 -3.20 17.89 40.04
C PRO A 187 -2.22 16.87 39.50
N LYS A 188 -1.04 16.81 40.11
CA LYS A 188 -0.04 15.75 39.81
C LYS A 188 -0.53 14.40 40.34
N PRO A 189 -0.44 13.32 39.58
CA PRO A 189 -0.86 12.00 40.02
C PRO A 189 0.12 11.37 41.01
N HIS A 190 -0.41 10.62 41.98
CA HIS A 190 0.37 9.82 42.93
C HIS A 190 -0.01 8.33 42.90
N MET A 191 -0.66 7.88 41.84
CA MET A 191 -1.32 6.58 41.68
C MET A 191 -0.41 5.35 41.88
N LEU A 192 0.91 5.48 41.75
CA LEU A 192 1.84 4.41 42.08
C LEU A 192 1.84 4.01 43.55
N HIS A 193 1.53 4.95 44.44
CA HIS A 193 1.52 4.76 45.90
C HIS A 193 0.12 4.47 46.45
N GLU A 194 -0.90 4.46 45.57
CA GLU A 194 -2.28 4.21 45.95
C GLU A 194 -2.57 2.71 46.12
N THR A 195 -3.50 2.41 47.00
CA THR A 195 -4.05 1.05 47.15
C THR A 195 -4.90 0.67 45.94
N PRO A 196 -5.08 -0.63 45.64
CA PRO A 196 -5.99 -1.05 44.58
C PRO A 196 -7.40 -0.51 44.72
N ALA A 197 -7.94 -0.38 45.94
CA ALA A 197 -9.27 0.19 46.19
C ALA A 197 -9.36 1.69 45.79
N GLN A 198 -8.32 2.48 46.08
CA GLN A 198 -8.24 3.88 45.64
C GLN A 198 -8.13 4.00 44.12
N LEU A 199 -7.39 3.08 43.47
CA LEU A 199 -7.31 3.06 42.02
C LEU A 199 -8.66 2.77 41.35
N VAL A 200 -9.54 1.95 41.95
CA VAL A 200 -10.90 1.71 41.44
C VAL A 200 -11.72 2.99 41.33
N GLU A 201 -11.56 3.94 42.30
CA GLU A 201 -12.26 5.21 42.25
C GLU A 201 -11.92 6.04 41.02
N HIS A 202 -10.67 5.96 40.54
CA HIS A 202 -10.21 6.66 39.34
C HIS A 202 -10.76 6.12 38.04
N LEU A 203 -11.34 4.91 37.99
CA LEU A 203 -11.96 4.37 36.79
C LEU A 203 -13.16 5.19 36.29
N SER A 204 -13.70 6.08 37.14
CA SER A 204 -14.78 7.01 36.80
C SER A 204 -14.33 8.47 36.63
N HIS A 205 -13.02 8.75 36.63
CA HIS A 205 -12.47 10.09 36.54
C HIS A 205 -12.83 10.78 35.22
N ALA A 206 -13.04 12.10 35.20
CA ALA A 206 -13.36 12.85 33.99
C ALA A 206 -12.23 12.75 32.93
N ASN A 207 -10.98 12.92 33.34
CA ASN A 207 -9.81 12.78 32.49
C ASN A 207 -9.52 11.30 32.15
N GLY A 208 -9.48 10.98 30.87
CA GLY A 208 -9.19 9.62 30.35
C GLY A 208 -7.85 9.06 30.78
N TRP A 209 -6.84 9.91 30.97
CA TRP A 209 -5.51 9.47 31.42
C TRP A 209 -5.58 8.79 32.80
N TRP A 210 -6.38 9.30 33.72
CA TRP A 210 -6.55 8.72 35.06
C TRP A 210 -7.23 7.35 34.97
N ARG A 211 -8.30 7.24 34.16
CA ARG A 211 -9.02 5.95 33.98
C ARG A 211 -8.10 4.88 33.41
N ASP A 212 -7.36 5.19 32.32
CA ASP A 212 -6.44 4.26 31.68
C ASP A 212 -5.32 3.83 32.60
N THR A 213 -4.75 4.79 33.34
CA THR A 213 -3.64 4.52 34.27
C THR A 213 -4.11 3.68 35.46
N ALA A 214 -5.27 3.97 36.01
CA ALA A 214 -5.88 3.18 37.09
C ALA A 214 -6.10 1.74 36.65
N GLN A 215 -6.76 1.53 35.53
CA GLN A 215 -6.98 0.21 34.93
C GLN A 215 -5.66 -0.54 34.76
N LYS A 216 -4.65 0.10 34.13
CA LYS A 216 -3.32 -0.48 33.92
C LYS A 216 -2.67 -0.90 35.24
N LEU A 217 -2.68 -0.02 36.25
CA LEU A 217 -2.04 -0.31 37.53
C LEU A 217 -2.74 -1.43 38.32
N ILE A 218 -4.07 -1.48 38.29
CA ILE A 218 -4.85 -2.56 38.93
C ILE A 218 -4.47 -3.90 38.29
N VAL A 219 -4.49 -3.97 36.97
CA VAL A 219 -4.15 -5.20 36.24
C VAL A 219 -2.68 -5.62 36.48
N LEU A 220 -1.73 -4.68 36.47
CA LEU A 220 -0.33 -4.97 36.74
C LEU A 220 -0.06 -5.42 38.18
N LYS A 221 -0.80 -4.90 39.16
CA LYS A 221 -0.70 -5.36 40.56
C LYS A 221 -1.29 -6.76 40.75
N GLY A 222 -2.22 -7.19 39.90
CA GLY A 222 -2.85 -8.50 39.95
C GLY A 222 -3.64 -8.77 41.24
N ASP A 223 -4.10 -7.73 41.93
CA ASP A 223 -4.80 -7.87 43.21
C ASP A 223 -6.30 -8.09 43.00
N HIS A 224 -6.72 -9.36 43.14
CA HIS A 224 -8.11 -9.78 43.01
C HIS A 224 -9.03 -9.31 44.15
N SER A 225 -8.51 -8.73 45.22
CA SER A 225 -9.34 -8.22 46.33
C SER A 225 -10.30 -7.11 45.89
N VAL A 226 -10.02 -6.43 44.78
CA VAL A 226 -10.88 -5.36 44.21
C VAL A 226 -11.98 -5.87 43.29
N VAL A 227 -12.04 -7.16 42.96
CA VAL A 227 -13.03 -7.74 42.04
C VAL A 227 -14.48 -7.44 42.48
N PRO A 228 -14.86 -7.52 43.80
CA PRO A 228 -16.20 -7.15 44.20
C PRO A 228 -16.55 -5.67 43.92
N ALA A 229 -15.62 -4.74 44.13
CA ALA A 229 -15.81 -3.31 43.84
C ALA A 229 -15.85 -3.06 42.32
N LEU A 230 -15.04 -3.73 41.51
CA LEU A 230 -15.10 -3.66 40.05
C LEU A 230 -16.44 -4.20 39.51
N ARG A 231 -16.95 -5.30 40.07
CA ARG A 231 -18.26 -5.85 39.70
C ARG A 231 -19.38 -4.85 39.99
N GLU A 232 -19.39 -4.24 41.18
CA GLU A 232 -20.35 -3.23 41.55
C GLU A 232 -20.29 -2.01 40.61
N LEU A 233 -19.09 -1.53 40.31
CA LEU A 233 -18.87 -0.44 39.37
C LEU A 233 -19.33 -0.81 37.94
N ALA A 234 -19.02 -2.02 37.46
CA ALA A 234 -19.39 -2.48 36.10
C ALA A 234 -20.92 -2.56 35.93
N LEU A 235 -21.65 -2.96 36.95
CA LEU A 235 -23.10 -3.17 36.86
C LEU A 235 -23.92 -1.91 37.24
N HIS A 236 -23.43 -1.10 38.20
CA HIS A 236 -24.22 -0.06 38.82
C HIS A 236 -23.56 1.33 38.80
N GLY A 237 -22.34 1.44 38.25
CA GLY A 237 -21.65 2.73 38.16
C GLY A 237 -22.43 3.77 37.36
N ARG A 238 -22.51 5.00 37.87
CA ARG A 238 -23.24 6.11 37.23
C ARG A 238 -22.65 6.47 35.85
N SER A 239 -21.32 6.45 35.73
CA SER A 239 -20.63 6.77 34.51
C SER A 239 -20.54 5.55 33.59
N ALA A 240 -21.00 5.66 32.34
CA ALA A 240 -20.81 4.61 31.34
C ALA A 240 -19.31 4.30 31.10
N LEU A 241 -18.45 5.32 31.13
CA LEU A 241 -16.99 5.13 31.04
C LEU A 241 -16.45 4.38 32.27
N GLY A 242 -16.97 4.66 33.47
CA GLY A 242 -16.60 3.89 34.67
C GLY A 242 -16.99 2.42 34.55
N ARG A 243 -18.21 2.13 34.11
CA ARG A 243 -18.67 0.74 33.85
C ARG A 243 -17.81 0.04 32.79
N LEU A 244 -17.49 0.73 31.70
CA LEU A 244 -16.63 0.25 30.64
C LEU A 244 -15.24 -0.12 31.14
N HIS A 245 -14.59 0.81 31.88
CA HIS A 245 -13.25 0.57 32.44
C HIS A 245 -13.25 -0.55 33.49
N ALA A 246 -14.31 -0.67 34.28
CA ALA A 246 -14.44 -1.75 35.27
C ALA A 246 -14.52 -3.11 34.57
N LEU A 247 -15.31 -3.25 33.48
CA LEU A 247 -15.39 -4.48 32.69
C LEU A 247 -14.02 -4.87 32.13
N TRP A 248 -13.30 -3.94 31.51
CA TRP A 248 -11.97 -4.22 30.95
C TRP A 248 -10.93 -4.51 32.04
N THR A 249 -11.07 -3.89 33.21
CA THR A 249 -10.18 -4.17 34.35
C THR A 249 -10.42 -5.59 34.87
N MET A 250 -11.68 -6.01 34.99
CA MET A 250 -12.03 -7.38 35.37
C MET A 250 -11.51 -8.41 34.35
N ASP A 251 -11.63 -8.11 33.06
CA ASP A 251 -11.10 -8.98 32.01
C ASP A 251 -9.58 -9.09 32.08
N GLY A 252 -8.88 -7.97 32.28
CA GLY A 252 -7.42 -7.95 32.48
C GLY A 252 -6.93 -8.70 33.72
N LEU A 253 -7.79 -8.89 34.72
CA LEU A 253 -7.54 -9.71 35.91
C LEU A 253 -8.02 -11.16 35.77
N ASP A 254 -8.49 -11.60 34.59
CA ASP A 254 -9.14 -12.89 34.40
C ASP A 254 -10.33 -13.13 35.37
N ALA A 255 -10.99 -12.07 35.82
CA ALA A 255 -12.08 -12.09 36.79
C ALA A 255 -13.45 -11.85 36.19
N SER A 256 -13.57 -11.72 34.86
CA SER A 256 -14.85 -11.60 34.15
C SER A 256 -15.54 -12.96 34.09
N ASP A 257 -16.74 -13.04 34.67
CA ASP A 257 -17.60 -14.20 34.58
C ASP A 257 -18.82 -13.93 33.70
N ARG A 258 -19.50 -15.03 33.32
CA ARG A 258 -20.70 -14.98 32.47
C ARG A 258 -21.79 -14.06 33.04
N THR A 259 -22.00 -14.03 34.35
CA THR A 259 -23.09 -13.27 34.97
C THR A 259 -22.91 -11.76 34.70
N VAL A 260 -21.69 -11.25 34.92
CA VAL A 260 -21.36 -9.83 34.69
C VAL A 260 -21.43 -9.50 33.21
N VAL A 261 -20.86 -10.38 32.36
CA VAL A 261 -20.82 -10.16 30.90
C VAL A 261 -22.24 -10.12 30.31
N VAL A 262 -23.11 -11.05 30.68
CA VAL A 262 -24.51 -11.09 30.23
C VAL A 262 -25.29 -9.86 30.70
N ALA A 263 -25.12 -9.45 31.96
CA ALA A 263 -25.77 -8.25 32.48
C ALA A 263 -25.30 -6.98 31.72
N ALA A 264 -24.01 -6.86 31.44
CA ALA A 264 -23.44 -5.73 30.70
C ALA A 264 -23.81 -5.74 29.20
N MET A 265 -24.16 -6.87 28.59
CA MET A 265 -24.75 -6.91 27.24
C MET A 265 -26.11 -6.21 27.16
N GLY A 266 -26.78 -6.01 28.28
CA GLY A 266 -28.04 -5.25 28.40
C GLY A 266 -27.87 -3.80 28.85
N ASP A 267 -26.64 -3.26 28.89
CA ASP A 267 -26.40 -1.89 29.36
C ASP A 267 -27.07 -0.84 28.45
N ALA A 268 -27.46 0.28 29.07
CA ALA A 268 -28.05 1.41 28.33
C ALA A 268 -27.05 2.03 27.30
N ASP A 269 -25.75 2.03 27.61
CA ASP A 269 -24.70 2.58 26.75
C ASP A 269 -24.19 1.50 25.79
N GLU A 270 -24.23 1.79 24.48
CA GLU A 270 -23.79 0.87 23.43
C GLU A 270 -22.33 0.46 23.57
N ARG A 271 -21.44 1.35 24.06
CA ARG A 271 -20.01 1.07 24.23
C ARG A 271 -19.78 0.00 25.30
N VAL A 272 -20.61 0.00 26.33
CA VAL A 272 -20.57 -1.02 27.38
C VAL A 272 -21.06 -2.36 26.82
N ARG A 273 -22.16 -2.36 26.02
CA ARG A 273 -22.66 -3.58 25.36
C ARG A 273 -21.61 -4.18 24.41
N VAL A 274 -20.97 -3.32 23.58
CA VAL A 274 -19.87 -3.73 22.68
C VAL A 274 -18.73 -4.39 23.46
N ALA A 275 -18.29 -3.76 24.56
CA ALA A 275 -17.21 -4.30 25.40
C ALA A 275 -17.61 -5.66 26.02
N ALA A 276 -18.83 -5.78 26.51
CA ALA A 276 -19.32 -7.03 27.08
C ALA A 276 -19.31 -8.18 26.04
N ILE A 277 -19.79 -7.92 24.81
CA ILE A 277 -19.77 -8.90 23.71
C ILE A 277 -18.32 -9.27 23.34
N ARG A 278 -17.43 -8.28 23.31
CA ARG A 278 -16.00 -8.53 23.04
C ARG A 278 -15.34 -9.39 24.11
N ILE A 279 -15.63 -9.13 25.38
CA ILE A 279 -15.14 -9.94 26.51
C ILE A 279 -15.70 -11.36 26.45
N ALA A 280 -16.95 -11.52 25.99
CA ALA A 280 -17.58 -12.83 25.79
C ALA A 280 -16.82 -13.75 24.83
N GLU A 281 -16.02 -13.21 23.88
CA GLU A 281 -15.18 -14.02 23.00
C GLU A 281 -14.23 -14.95 23.76
N ARG A 282 -13.64 -14.47 24.85
CA ARG A 282 -12.74 -15.27 25.67
C ARG A 282 -13.48 -16.44 26.33
N LEU A 283 -14.66 -16.18 26.86
CA LEU A 283 -15.50 -17.20 27.49
C LEU A 283 -16.02 -18.22 26.46
N LEU A 284 -16.43 -17.74 25.26
CA LEU A 284 -16.88 -18.57 24.17
C LEU A 284 -15.76 -19.51 23.67
N ARG A 285 -14.54 -18.99 23.51
CA ARG A 285 -13.36 -19.80 23.15
C ARG A 285 -12.99 -20.82 24.22
N ALA A 286 -13.26 -20.52 25.50
CA ALA A 286 -13.11 -21.46 26.61
C ALA A 286 -14.22 -22.52 26.68
N GLY A 287 -15.19 -22.49 25.75
CA GLY A 287 -16.24 -23.49 25.62
C GLY A 287 -17.58 -23.10 26.24
N ASP A 288 -17.78 -21.88 26.72
CA ASP A 288 -19.06 -21.42 27.30
C ASP A 288 -20.09 -21.11 26.19
N GLN A 289 -20.71 -22.14 25.65
CA GLN A 289 -21.71 -22.02 24.59
C GLN A 289 -23.03 -21.39 25.05
N HIS A 290 -23.25 -21.20 26.37
CA HIS A 290 -24.46 -20.56 26.91
C HIS A 290 -24.55 -19.07 26.59
N LEU A 291 -23.46 -18.47 26.08
CA LEU A 291 -23.46 -17.08 25.63
C LEU A 291 -24.02 -16.88 24.22
N LEU A 292 -24.19 -17.96 23.44
CA LEU A 292 -24.61 -17.85 22.04
C LEU A 292 -25.97 -17.18 21.88
N ASP A 293 -26.93 -17.47 22.75
CA ASP A 293 -28.28 -16.89 22.69
C ASP A 293 -28.25 -15.38 22.93
N GLN A 294 -27.43 -14.91 23.87
CA GLN A 294 -27.26 -13.49 24.17
C GLN A 294 -26.53 -12.76 23.03
N ILE A 295 -25.49 -13.37 22.46
CA ILE A 295 -24.77 -12.82 21.31
C ILE A 295 -25.69 -12.78 20.08
N ALA A 296 -26.49 -13.82 19.85
CA ALA A 296 -27.49 -13.87 18.77
C ALA A 296 -28.58 -12.79 18.96
N ALA A 297 -28.99 -12.51 20.20
CA ALA A 297 -29.93 -11.43 20.48
C ALA A 297 -29.33 -10.06 20.14
N ALA A 298 -28.04 -9.84 20.35
CA ALA A 298 -27.33 -8.61 20.02
C ALA A 298 -27.25 -8.31 18.52
N LEU A 299 -27.49 -9.29 17.64
CA LEU A 299 -27.62 -9.05 16.19
C LEU A 299 -28.85 -8.21 15.81
N LYS A 300 -29.76 -7.98 16.74
CA LYS A 300 -30.96 -7.13 16.59
C LYS A 300 -30.85 -5.80 17.32
N ASP A 301 -29.66 -5.46 17.83
CA ASP A 301 -29.44 -4.19 18.54
C ASP A 301 -29.65 -2.99 17.62
N ALA A 302 -30.13 -1.89 18.19
CA ALA A 302 -30.28 -0.64 17.44
C ALA A 302 -28.95 -0.02 17.03
N SER A 303 -27.86 -0.33 17.74
CA SER A 303 -26.52 0.12 17.42
C SER A 303 -25.83 -0.80 16.42
N ILE A 304 -25.42 -0.25 15.30
CA ILE A 304 -24.63 -0.97 14.28
C ILE A 304 -23.33 -1.52 14.88
N ASP A 305 -22.71 -0.81 15.80
CA ASP A 305 -21.48 -1.25 16.47
C ASP A 305 -21.68 -2.52 17.29
N VAL A 306 -22.81 -2.61 17.96
CA VAL A 306 -23.19 -3.81 18.74
C VAL A 306 -23.43 -5.00 17.80
N VAL A 307 -24.14 -4.77 16.68
CA VAL A 307 -24.39 -5.81 15.66
C VAL A 307 -23.08 -6.30 15.05
N VAL A 308 -22.18 -5.39 14.66
CA VAL A 308 -20.88 -5.73 14.09
C VAL A 308 -20.02 -6.50 15.10
N GLN A 309 -19.99 -6.09 16.37
CA GLN A 309 -19.27 -6.85 17.39
C GLN A 309 -19.86 -8.24 17.62
N ALA A 310 -21.17 -8.38 17.59
CA ALA A 310 -21.82 -9.70 17.70
C ALA A 310 -21.44 -10.60 16.52
N ILE A 311 -21.42 -10.09 15.29
CA ILE A 311 -20.95 -10.79 14.10
C ILE A 311 -19.49 -11.22 14.27
N ASP A 312 -18.61 -10.32 14.71
CA ASP A 312 -17.19 -10.60 14.91
C ASP A 312 -16.96 -11.65 16.01
N THR A 313 -17.77 -11.63 17.05
CA THR A 313 -17.71 -12.60 18.15
C THR A 313 -18.20 -13.98 17.71
N LEU A 314 -19.26 -14.04 16.90
CA LEU A 314 -19.82 -15.30 16.38
C LEU A 314 -18.84 -16.07 15.49
N ARG A 315 -17.81 -15.46 14.90
CA ARG A 315 -16.79 -16.20 14.13
C ARG A 315 -16.04 -17.25 14.96
N TYR A 316 -16.09 -17.17 16.28
CA TYR A 316 -15.48 -18.12 17.22
C TYR A 316 -16.46 -19.20 17.71
N ALA A 317 -17.72 -19.13 17.30
CA ALA A 317 -18.71 -20.17 17.52
C ALA A 317 -18.60 -21.28 16.45
N PRO A 318 -19.23 -22.47 16.69
CA PRO A 318 -19.33 -23.49 15.66
C PRO A 318 -19.94 -22.95 14.36
N LYS A 319 -19.32 -23.27 13.21
CA LYS A 319 -19.69 -22.67 11.89
C LYS A 319 -21.15 -22.94 11.49
N ASP A 320 -21.65 -24.10 11.84
CA ASP A 320 -23.06 -24.52 11.60
C ASP A 320 -24.06 -23.66 12.39
N VAL A 321 -23.66 -23.09 13.54
CA VAL A 321 -24.47 -22.17 14.33
C VAL A 321 -24.24 -20.71 13.89
N ALA A 322 -22.98 -20.30 13.71
CA ALA A 322 -22.63 -18.93 13.43
C ALA A 322 -23.11 -18.46 12.04
N LYS A 323 -22.90 -19.29 10.99
CA LYS A 323 -23.18 -18.90 9.62
C LYS A 323 -24.66 -18.51 9.39
N PRO A 324 -25.66 -19.29 9.77
CA PRO A 324 -27.07 -18.90 9.59
C PRO A 324 -27.43 -17.61 10.34
N LEU A 325 -26.87 -17.38 11.53
CA LEU A 325 -27.10 -16.17 12.32
C LEU A 325 -26.54 -14.95 11.64
N ILE A 326 -25.31 -15.04 11.11
CA ILE A 326 -24.64 -13.93 10.40
C ILE A 326 -25.37 -13.63 9.08
N GLU A 327 -25.74 -14.66 8.30
CA GLU A 327 -26.51 -14.49 7.06
C GLU A 327 -27.87 -13.83 7.33
N HIS A 328 -28.53 -14.19 8.44
CA HIS A 328 -29.76 -13.53 8.85
C HIS A 328 -29.53 -12.06 9.21
N ALA A 329 -28.45 -11.72 9.94
CA ALA A 329 -28.11 -10.35 10.27
C ALA A 329 -27.83 -9.51 9.02
N ILE A 330 -27.09 -10.04 8.04
CA ILE A 330 -26.87 -9.37 6.74
C ILE A 330 -28.21 -9.08 6.06
N SER A 331 -29.11 -10.06 6.03
CA SER A 331 -30.42 -9.94 5.39
C SER A 331 -31.33 -8.94 6.12
N ALA A 332 -31.24 -8.83 7.44
CA ALA A 332 -32.02 -7.91 8.26
C ALA A 332 -31.54 -6.44 8.11
N HIS A 333 -30.28 -6.23 7.69
CA HIS A 333 -29.66 -4.91 7.52
C HIS A 333 -29.26 -4.64 6.08
N LEU A 334 -30.15 -4.95 5.13
CA LEU A 334 -29.91 -4.73 3.70
C LEU A 334 -29.52 -3.27 3.42
N GLY A 335 -28.40 -3.09 2.68
CA GLY A 335 -27.86 -1.78 2.33
C GLY A 335 -26.84 -1.21 3.34
N ASN A 336 -26.65 -1.84 4.49
CA ASN A 336 -25.58 -1.46 5.39
C ASN A 336 -24.26 -2.15 4.99
N GLU A 337 -23.33 -1.38 4.43
CA GLU A 337 -22.05 -1.90 3.92
C GLU A 337 -21.17 -2.51 5.02
N ILE A 338 -21.19 -1.96 6.23
CA ILE A 338 -20.36 -2.45 7.34
C ILE A 338 -20.83 -3.85 7.76
N ILE A 339 -22.13 -4.01 8.01
CA ILE A 339 -22.70 -5.29 8.42
C ILE A 339 -22.51 -6.34 7.33
N THR A 340 -22.75 -5.97 6.06
CA THR A 340 -22.59 -6.89 4.93
C THR A 340 -21.13 -7.34 4.81
N SER A 341 -20.19 -6.41 4.79
CA SER A 341 -18.77 -6.72 4.61
C SER A 341 -18.17 -7.46 5.81
N SER A 342 -18.50 -7.03 7.03
CA SER A 342 -18.05 -7.71 8.26
C SER A 342 -18.61 -9.13 8.35
N GLY A 343 -19.90 -9.30 8.00
CA GLY A 343 -20.54 -10.60 7.97
C GLY A 343 -19.92 -11.54 6.94
N GLN A 344 -19.69 -11.08 5.73
CA GLN A 344 -19.03 -11.87 4.68
C GLN A 344 -17.62 -12.30 5.09
N GLN A 345 -16.81 -11.39 5.65
CA GLN A 345 -15.49 -11.72 6.17
C GLN A 345 -15.56 -12.73 7.31
N SER A 346 -16.51 -12.58 8.23
CA SER A 346 -16.66 -13.50 9.37
C SER A 346 -17.09 -14.90 8.96
N ILE A 347 -17.94 -15.03 7.94
CA ILE A 347 -18.32 -16.32 7.34
C ILE A 347 -17.11 -16.99 6.66
N GLN A 348 -16.27 -16.20 5.98
CA GLN A 348 -15.10 -16.69 5.27
C GLN A 348 -13.89 -16.91 6.18
N PHE A 349 -13.97 -16.45 7.43
CA PHE A 349 -12.88 -16.53 8.38
C PHE A 349 -12.49 -17.99 8.61
N ASP A 350 -11.28 -18.33 8.17
CA ASP A 350 -10.63 -19.59 8.46
C ASP A 350 -9.35 -19.33 9.23
N ALA A 351 -9.31 -19.70 10.49
CA ALA A 351 -8.20 -19.47 11.41
C ALA A 351 -6.87 -20.10 10.94
N ALA A 352 -6.90 -20.87 9.86
CA ALA A 352 -5.81 -21.74 9.45
C ALA A 352 -5.02 -21.30 8.21
N LYS A 353 -5.36 -20.21 7.51
CA LYS A 353 -4.59 -19.84 6.30
C LYS A 353 -4.31 -18.34 6.18
N PRO A 354 -3.08 -17.89 6.55
CA PRO A 354 -2.53 -16.70 5.89
C PRO A 354 -2.44 -17.02 4.39
N GLY A 355 -3.03 -16.18 3.54
CA GLY A 355 -2.98 -16.38 2.10
C GLY A 355 -1.54 -16.57 1.60
N ALA A 356 -1.20 -17.78 1.23
CA ALA A 356 0.04 -18.08 0.55
C ALA A 356 -0.07 -17.52 -0.87
N VAL A 357 0.60 -16.41 -1.14
CA VAL A 357 0.90 -15.99 -2.50
C VAL A 357 1.92 -17.01 -3.02
N THR A 358 1.49 -17.92 -3.88
CA THR A 358 2.40 -18.77 -4.65
C THR A 358 3.11 -17.87 -5.66
N VAL A 359 4.26 -17.38 -5.27
CA VAL A 359 5.16 -16.63 -6.15
C VAL A 359 5.97 -17.67 -6.92
N ASN A 360 5.72 -17.82 -8.20
CA ASN A 360 6.52 -18.67 -9.09
C ASN A 360 7.77 -17.89 -9.51
N ILE A 361 8.67 -17.67 -8.56
CA ILE A 361 9.92 -16.92 -8.73
C ILE A 361 11.08 -17.81 -8.30
N ASP A 362 12.20 -17.73 -8.98
CA ASP A 362 13.40 -18.47 -8.62
C ASP A 362 13.97 -18.03 -7.25
N PRO A 363 14.84 -18.83 -6.61
CA PRO A 363 15.39 -18.52 -5.30
C PRO A 363 16.13 -17.17 -5.25
N GLU A 364 16.80 -16.75 -6.32
CA GLU A 364 17.50 -15.48 -6.42
C GLU A 364 16.50 -14.32 -6.45
N GLY A 365 15.46 -14.42 -7.24
CA GLY A 365 14.36 -13.46 -7.29
C GLY A 365 13.60 -13.35 -5.98
N LEU A 366 13.45 -14.44 -5.22
CA LEU A 366 12.77 -14.41 -3.92
C LEU A 366 13.55 -13.59 -2.89
N ALA A 367 14.89 -13.66 -2.92
CA ALA A 367 15.75 -12.85 -2.06
C ALA A 367 15.60 -11.35 -2.39
N LEU A 368 15.61 -10.99 -3.68
CA LEU A 368 15.42 -9.63 -4.18
C LEU A 368 14.02 -9.08 -3.79
N LEU A 369 12.98 -9.90 -3.89
CA LEU A 369 11.61 -9.51 -3.57
C LEU A 369 11.45 -9.05 -2.13
N LYS A 370 12.07 -9.75 -1.17
CA LYS A 370 11.99 -9.41 0.26
C LYS A 370 12.58 -8.02 0.53
N LYS A 371 13.77 -7.75 0.00
CA LYS A 371 14.43 -6.44 0.12
C LYS A 371 13.71 -5.34 -0.65
N GLY A 372 13.21 -5.66 -1.84
CA GLY A 372 12.46 -4.72 -2.68
C GLY A 372 11.18 -4.22 -2.01
N ARG A 373 10.53 -5.03 -1.17
CA ARG A 373 9.40 -4.59 -0.34
C ARG A 373 9.82 -3.48 0.65
N GLU A 374 10.96 -3.65 1.30
CA GLU A 374 11.49 -2.65 2.23
C GLU A 374 11.73 -1.32 1.50
N HIS A 375 12.34 -1.36 0.31
CA HIS A 375 12.62 -0.18 -0.52
C HIS A 375 11.33 0.49 -1.04
N PHE A 376 10.39 -0.31 -1.52
CA PHE A 376 9.10 0.19 -1.99
C PHE A 376 8.35 0.95 -0.89
N THR A 377 8.31 0.39 0.33
CA THR A 377 7.64 1.01 1.48
C THR A 377 8.39 2.22 2.05
N GLN A 378 9.65 2.44 1.67
CA GLN A 378 10.38 3.65 2.05
C GLN A 378 10.11 4.84 1.11
N ILE A 379 9.93 4.59 -0.20
CA ILE A 379 9.88 5.67 -1.19
C ILE A 379 8.65 5.57 -2.09
N CYS A 380 8.44 4.44 -2.76
CA CYS A 380 7.53 4.34 -3.89
C CYS A 380 6.05 4.42 -3.48
N PHE A 381 5.73 3.89 -2.28
CA PHE A 381 4.36 3.86 -1.76
C PHE A 381 3.75 5.26 -1.62
N ALA A 382 4.56 6.29 -1.41
CA ALA A 382 4.10 7.66 -1.21
C ALA A 382 3.25 8.20 -2.39
N CYS A 383 3.51 7.71 -3.60
CA CYS A 383 2.76 8.08 -4.80
C CYS A 383 1.97 6.89 -5.37
N HIS A 384 2.52 5.67 -5.29
CA HIS A 384 1.92 4.49 -5.89
C HIS A 384 0.94 3.73 -4.96
N GLY A 385 0.85 4.12 -3.69
CA GLY A 385 0.03 3.43 -2.68
C GLY A 385 0.60 2.07 -2.28
N ASN A 386 0.15 1.53 -1.14
CA ASN A 386 0.56 0.21 -0.67
C ASN A 386 -0.03 -0.94 -1.51
N ASP A 387 -1.07 -0.66 -2.30
CA ASP A 387 -1.76 -1.57 -3.19
C ASP A 387 -1.31 -1.47 -4.65
N GLY A 388 -0.42 -0.51 -4.94
CA GLY A 388 0.08 -0.28 -6.30
C GLY A 388 -0.97 0.32 -7.26
N LEU A 389 -2.08 0.87 -6.76
CA LEU A 389 -3.14 1.48 -7.57
C LEU A 389 -2.96 2.98 -7.78
N GLY A 390 -2.00 3.58 -7.08
CA GLY A 390 -1.81 5.03 -7.02
C GLY A 390 -2.61 5.67 -5.90
N VAL A 391 -1.98 6.56 -5.15
CA VAL A 391 -2.67 7.33 -4.10
C VAL A 391 -3.67 8.27 -4.76
N VAL A 392 -4.93 8.21 -4.31
CA VAL A 392 -6.01 9.09 -4.79
C VAL A 392 -6.03 10.34 -3.92
N THR A 393 -5.99 11.50 -4.54
CA THR A 393 -6.10 12.80 -3.86
C THR A 393 -7.56 13.16 -3.58
N SER A 394 -7.78 14.17 -2.73
CA SER A 394 -9.13 14.61 -2.34
C SER A 394 -10.00 15.11 -3.50
N ASP A 395 -9.37 15.53 -4.60
CA ASP A 395 -10.04 15.91 -5.85
C ASP A 395 -10.26 14.72 -6.82
N GLY A 396 -9.99 13.50 -6.35
CA GLY A 396 -10.21 12.26 -7.09
C GLY A 396 -9.14 11.94 -8.13
N MET A 397 -8.03 12.69 -8.18
CA MET A 397 -6.92 12.38 -9.09
C MET A 397 -5.97 11.35 -8.47
N HIS A 398 -5.35 10.53 -9.30
CA HIS A 398 -4.27 9.66 -8.86
C HIS A 398 -2.94 10.38 -8.92
N LEU A 399 -2.11 10.26 -7.87
CA LEU A 399 -0.76 10.86 -7.84
C LEU A 399 0.20 10.21 -8.83
N ALA A 400 0.01 8.92 -9.10
CA ALA A 400 0.84 8.14 -10.00
C ALA A 400 0.00 7.10 -10.75
N PRO A 401 0.45 6.65 -11.93
CA PRO A 401 -0.19 5.55 -12.63
C PRO A 401 -0.21 4.28 -11.78
N PRO A 402 -1.24 3.44 -11.90
CA PRO A 402 -1.28 2.15 -11.24
C PRO A 402 -0.12 1.25 -11.71
N LEU A 403 0.49 0.56 -10.77
CA LEU A 403 1.51 -0.47 -11.02
C LEU A 403 0.85 -1.82 -11.28
N SER A 404 -0.32 -2.06 -10.68
CA SER A 404 -1.11 -3.28 -10.87
C SER A 404 -1.56 -3.42 -12.32
N GLY A 405 -1.27 -4.56 -12.95
CA GLY A 405 -1.65 -4.85 -14.33
C GLY A 405 -0.94 -4.00 -15.39
N SER A 406 -0.01 -3.14 -15.01
CA SER A 406 0.66 -2.22 -15.93
C SER A 406 1.56 -2.98 -16.92
N SER A 407 1.37 -2.75 -18.22
CA SER A 407 2.23 -3.31 -19.28
C SER A 407 3.69 -2.84 -19.17
N ARG A 408 3.92 -1.64 -18.62
CA ARG A 408 5.27 -1.12 -18.36
C ARG A 408 5.96 -1.87 -17.21
N VAL A 409 5.18 -2.30 -16.22
CA VAL A 409 5.69 -3.07 -15.08
C VAL A 409 5.94 -4.52 -15.47
N GLN A 410 5.00 -5.15 -16.16
CA GLN A 410 5.06 -6.58 -16.50
C GLN A 410 5.84 -6.86 -17.80
N GLY A 411 6.10 -5.83 -18.59
CA GLY A 411 6.85 -5.93 -19.84
C GLY A 411 8.37 -6.05 -19.65
N SER A 412 9.10 -5.58 -20.65
CA SER A 412 10.57 -5.61 -20.63
C SER A 412 11.17 -4.78 -19.51
N PRO A 413 12.23 -5.25 -18.85
CA PRO A 413 13.05 -4.45 -17.93
C PRO A 413 13.54 -3.13 -18.53
N GLU A 414 13.73 -3.06 -19.85
CA GLU A 414 14.28 -1.89 -20.54
C GLU A 414 13.52 -0.59 -20.28
N ALA A 415 12.18 -0.64 -20.40
CA ALA A 415 11.35 0.54 -20.15
C ALA A 415 11.31 0.88 -18.65
N LEU A 416 11.05 -0.13 -17.81
CA LEU A 416 10.83 0.08 -16.38
C LEU A 416 12.09 0.59 -15.67
N VAL A 417 13.25 0.01 -15.98
CA VAL A 417 14.53 0.46 -15.38
C VAL A 417 14.85 1.91 -15.80
N ARG A 418 14.64 2.28 -17.08
CA ARG A 418 14.84 3.65 -17.56
C ARG A 418 13.94 4.66 -16.85
N ILE A 419 12.66 4.30 -16.67
CA ILE A 419 11.70 5.13 -15.93
C ILE A 419 12.20 5.35 -14.49
N VAL A 420 12.63 4.29 -13.81
CA VAL A 420 13.07 4.41 -12.42
C VAL A 420 14.39 5.15 -12.30
N LEU A 421 15.34 4.95 -13.22
CA LEU A 421 16.61 5.67 -13.21
C LEU A 421 16.43 7.18 -13.41
N ASN A 422 15.62 7.61 -14.38
CA ASN A 422 15.57 9.02 -14.81
C ASN A 422 14.23 9.71 -14.55
N GLY A 423 13.21 8.97 -14.11
CA GLY A 423 11.87 9.51 -13.97
C GLY A 423 11.05 9.47 -15.26
N LEU A 424 9.75 9.74 -15.12
CA LEU A 424 8.79 9.85 -16.21
C LEU A 424 7.99 11.15 -16.05
N MET A 425 7.74 11.85 -17.16
CA MET A 425 6.98 13.10 -17.16
C MET A 425 5.96 13.14 -18.29
N GLY A 426 4.96 14.00 -18.16
CA GLY A 426 3.90 14.20 -19.14
C GLY A 426 2.74 13.20 -18.99
N ASP A 427 1.88 13.19 -20.00
CA ASP A 427 0.69 12.33 -20.02
C ASP A 427 1.07 10.85 -20.06
N VAL A 428 0.39 10.05 -19.25
CA VAL A 428 0.56 8.59 -19.22
C VAL A 428 -0.81 7.96 -19.54
N ASP A 429 -0.89 7.26 -20.65
CA ASP A 429 -2.11 6.60 -21.13
C ASP A 429 -3.31 7.57 -21.26
N GLY A 430 -3.05 8.80 -21.73
CA GLY A 430 -4.07 9.84 -21.91
C GLY A 430 -4.56 10.51 -20.62
N LYS A 431 -3.87 10.26 -19.51
CA LYS A 431 -4.15 10.87 -18.20
C LYS A 431 -2.97 11.71 -17.74
N GLN A 432 -3.29 12.86 -17.13
CA GLN A 432 -2.31 13.67 -16.44
C GLN A 432 -2.19 13.25 -14.98
N TYR A 433 -0.97 13.20 -14.50
CA TYR A 433 -0.67 12.92 -13.10
C TYR A 433 0.05 14.12 -12.50
N PRO A 434 -0.35 14.61 -11.32
CA PRO A 434 0.20 15.82 -10.73
C PRO A 434 1.65 15.68 -10.26
N GLY A 435 2.15 14.45 -10.14
CA GLY A 435 3.49 14.15 -9.66
C GLY A 435 4.48 13.85 -10.77
N LEU A 436 5.71 14.38 -10.64
CA LEU A 436 6.85 13.88 -11.39
C LEU A 436 7.30 12.56 -10.74
N MET A 437 7.49 11.50 -11.51
CA MET A 437 8.21 10.35 -10.98
C MET A 437 9.68 10.73 -10.73
N VAL A 438 10.04 10.75 -9.44
CA VAL A 438 11.37 11.19 -9.00
C VAL A 438 12.43 10.19 -9.45
N PRO A 439 13.50 10.64 -10.14
CA PRO A 439 14.62 9.79 -10.54
C PRO A 439 15.26 9.07 -9.34
N GLN A 440 15.53 7.78 -9.49
CA GLN A 440 16.21 6.96 -8.50
C GLN A 440 17.65 6.61 -8.90
N LYS A 441 18.23 7.36 -9.83
CA LYS A 441 19.58 7.13 -10.39
C LYS A 441 20.69 7.12 -9.32
N ALA A 442 20.47 7.78 -8.18
CA ALA A 442 21.42 7.83 -7.07
C ALA A 442 21.55 6.49 -6.30
N ASN A 443 20.55 5.60 -6.43
CA ASN A 443 20.62 4.27 -5.83
C ASN A 443 21.44 3.33 -6.72
N ASP A 444 22.08 2.34 -6.08
CA ASP A 444 22.87 1.34 -6.80
C ASP A 444 22.02 0.34 -7.60
N ASP A 445 22.68 -0.49 -8.40
CA ASP A 445 22.01 -1.43 -9.27
C ASP A 445 21.29 -2.53 -8.49
N GLN A 446 21.81 -2.89 -7.31
CA GLN A 446 21.19 -3.88 -6.42
C GLN A 446 19.85 -3.35 -5.87
N TRP A 447 19.84 -2.13 -5.35
CA TRP A 447 18.62 -1.49 -4.83
C TRP A 447 17.53 -1.37 -5.88
N ILE A 448 17.91 -0.94 -7.10
CA ILE A 448 16.97 -0.82 -8.24
C ILE A 448 16.40 -2.20 -8.61
N ALA A 449 17.26 -3.22 -8.71
CA ALA A 449 16.85 -4.58 -9.06
C ALA A 449 15.88 -5.17 -8.02
N GLU A 450 16.17 -5.01 -6.73
CA GLU A 450 15.32 -5.43 -5.62
C GLU A 450 13.96 -4.76 -5.67
N THR A 451 13.93 -3.44 -5.79
CA THR A 451 12.68 -2.65 -5.86
C THR A 451 11.82 -3.07 -7.05
N LEU A 452 12.42 -3.19 -8.23
CA LEU A 452 11.68 -3.53 -9.44
C LEU A 452 11.24 -4.99 -9.48
N THR A 453 12.02 -5.93 -8.94
CA THR A 453 11.59 -7.33 -8.79
C THR A 453 10.38 -7.42 -7.86
N TYR A 454 10.34 -6.65 -6.77
CA TYR A 454 9.17 -6.58 -5.90
C TYR A 454 7.95 -6.02 -6.65
N ILE A 455 8.07 -4.90 -7.34
CA ILE A 455 6.96 -4.27 -8.09
C ILE A 455 6.40 -5.22 -9.15
N ARG A 456 7.27 -5.96 -9.83
CA ARG A 456 6.91 -6.90 -10.89
C ARG A 456 6.23 -8.19 -10.39
N ASN A 457 6.35 -8.49 -9.10
CA ASN A 457 5.80 -9.71 -8.47
C ASN A 457 4.87 -9.39 -7.29
N SER A 458 4.34 -8.18 -7.25
CA SER A 458 3.37 -7.71 -6.26
C SER A 458 2.16 -7.08 -6.94
N PHE A 459 1.12 -6.78 -6.19
CA PHE A 459 -0.08 -6.11 -6.71
C PHE A 459 -0.82 -6.90 -7.80
N GLY A 460 -0.72 -8.24 -7.77
CA GLY A 460 -1.26 -9.11 -8.82
C GLY A 460 -0.42 -9.18 -10.10
N ASN A 461 0.77 -8.58 -10.12
CA ASN A 461 1.73 -8.74 -11.20
C ASN A 461 2.51 -10.05 -11.05
N HIS A 462 2.84 -10.67 -12.19
CA HIS A 462 3.62 -11.92 -12.29
C HIS A 462 4.59 -11.81 -13.46
N ALA A 463 5.78 -11.28 -13.22
CA ALA A 463 6.79 -11.09 -14.26
C ALA A 463 8.18 -11.51 -13.78
N THR A 464 9.10 -11.72 -14.72
CA THR A 464 10.47 -12.13 -14.41
C THR A 464 11.20 -11.15 -13.49
N SER A 465 12.08 -11.67 -12.64
CA SER A 465 12.98 -10.85 -11.83
C SER A 465 13.85 -9.94 -12.69
N ILE A 466 14.21 -8.78 -12.16
CA ILE A 466 15.23 -7.91 -12.74
C ILE A 466 16.49 -8.09 -11.91
N LEU A 467 17.58 -8.51 -12.54
CA LEU A 467 18.85 -8.74 -11.86
C LEU A 467 19.70 -7.47 -11.85
N PRO A 468 20.62 -7.30 -10.87
CA PRO A 468 21.53 -6.16 -10.84
C PRO A 468 22.35 -5.96 -12.12
N GLY A 469 22.71 -7.05 -12.79
CA GLY A 469 23.38 -7.01 -14.09
C GLY A 469 22.55 -6.39 -15.23
N ASP A 470 21.22 -6.57 -15.20
CA ASP A 470 20.31 -5.90 -16.14
C ASP A 470 20.28 -4.40 -15.89
N VAL A 471 20.20 -4.01 -14.63
CA VAL A 471 20.20 -2.59 -14.24
C VAL A 471 21.52 -1.93 -14.65
N ALA A 472 22.67 -2.55 -14.37
CA ALA A 472 23.99 -2.05 -14.73
C ALA A 472 24.12 -1.84 -16.24
N ARG A 473 23.67 -2.80 -17.05
CA ARG A 473 23.67 -2.74 -18.51
C ARG A 473 22.82 -1.57 -19.02
N ILE A 474 21.60 -1.43 -18.48
CA ILE A 474 20.66 -0.38 -18.89
C ILE A 474 21.16 0.99 -18.42
N ARG A 475 21.68 1.11 -17.19
CA ARG A 475 22.29 2.35 -16.67
C ARG A 475 23.44 2.80 -17.58
N LYS A 476 24.30 1.90 -18.01
CA LYS A 476 25.37 2.20 -18.97
C LYS A 476 24.82 2.71 -20.31
N ALA A 477 23.74 2.11 -20.80
CA ALA A 477 23.07 2.53 -22.04
C ALA A 477 22.36 3.88 -21.93
N VAL A 478 21.87 4.24 -20.73
CA VAL A 478 21.26 5.54 -20.42
C VAL A 478 22.31 6.66 -20.36
N GLY A 479 23.53 6.35 -19.90
CA GLY A 479 24.63 7.32 -19.80
C GLY A 479 24.32 8.48 -18.87
N ASP A 480 24.73 9.69 -19.27
CA ASP A 480 24.62 10.92 -18.46
C ASP A 480 23.26 11.64 -18.61
N ARG A 481 22.25 10.97 -19.14
CA ARG A 481 20.91 11.57 -19.25
C ARG A 481 20.45 12.11 -17.90
N ALA A 482 20.16 13.41 -17.85
CA ALA A 482 19.62 14.08 -16.67
C ALA A 482 18.09 14.27 -16.73
N ALA A 483 17.53 14.43 -17.93
CA ALA A 483 16.10 14.69 -18.11
C ALA A 483 15.24 13.44 -17.90
N PRO A 484 14.06 13.56 -17.30
CA PRO A 484 13.06 12.49 -17.27
C PRO A 484 12.69 12.04 -18.69
N TYR A 485 12.18 10.82 -18.79
CA TYR A 485 11.61 10.31 -20.04
C TYR A 485 10.18 10.81 -20.23
N THR A 486 9.77 10.99 -21.48
CA THR A 486 8.37 11.06 -21.87
C THR A 486 7.85 9.67 -22.27
N LEU A 487 6.53 9.47 -22.25
CA LEU A 487 5.95 8.20 -22.68
C LEU A 487 6.31 7.86 -24.14
N LYS A 488 6.42 8.89 -25.00
CA LYS A 488 6.85 8.75 -26.40
C LYS A 488 8.27 8.18 -26.51
N GLU A 489 9.22 8.66 -25.71
CA GLU A 489 10.59 8.15 -25.68
C GLU A 489 10.66 6.72 -25.12
N ILE A 490 9.87 6.45 -24.06
CA ILE A 490 9.78 5.11 -23.46
C ILE A 490 9.08 4.11 -24.41
N GLY A 491 8.23 4.59 -25.30
CA GLY A 491 7.54 3.76 -26.30
C GLY A 491 8.47 2.85 -27.10
N LEU A 492 9.71 3.30 -27.37
CA LEU A 492 10.73 2.48 -28.02
C LEU A 492 11.14 1.22 -27.22
N TYR A 493 10.88 1.21 -25.93
CA TYR A 493 11.23 0.12 -25.01
C TYR A 493 10.01 -0.64 -24.48
N LEU A 494 8.81 -0.33 -25.01
CA LEU A 494 7.58 -1.04 -24.71
C LEU A 494 7.35 -2.15 -25.74
N ALA A 495 6.73 -3.23 -25.28
CA ALA A 495 6.29 -4.29 -26.18
C ALA A 495 5.19 -3.81 -27.11
N VAL A 496 5.31 -4.12 -28.38
CA VAL A 496 4.22 -3.95 -29.36
C VAL A 496 3.06 -4.86 -28.92
N PRO A 497 1.82 -4.33 -28.81
CA PRO A 497 0.68 -5.15 -28.41
C PRO A 497 0.51 -6.38 -29.30
N THR A 498 0.20 -7.53 -28.72
CA THR A 498 -0.03 -8.79 -29.45
C THR A 498 -1.11 -8.63 -30.52
N THR A 499 -2.17 -7.85 -30.23
CA THR A 499 -3.22 -7.52 -31.21
C THR A 499 -2.71 -6.81 -32.45
N VAL A 500 -1.67 -5.96 -32.30
CA VAL A 500 -1.00 -5.29 -33.42
C VAL A 500 -0.10 -6.28 -34.16
N MET A 501 0.71 -7.06 -33.44
CA MET A 501 1.60 -8.06 -34.05
C MET A 501 0.83 -9.14 -34.81
N ARG A 502 -0.37 -9.51 -34.39
CA ARG A 502 -1.26 -10.43 -35.13
C ARG A 502 -1.80 -9.85 -36.43
N SER A 503 -1.81 -8.54 -36.61
CA SER A 503 -2.16 -7.89 -37.87
C SER A 503 -0.99 -7.83 -38.89
N TRP A 504 0.22 -8.17 -38.45
CA TRP A 504 1.39 -8.26 -39.29
C TRP A 504 1.36 -9.51 -40.16
N THR A 505 2.11 -9.50 -41.28
CA THR A 505 2.26 -10.69 -42.10
C THR A 505 3.46 -11.51 -41.64
N TRP A 506 3.18 -12.72 -41.16
CA TRP A 506 4.21 -13.64 -40.68
C TRP A 506 4.52 -14.70 -41.75
N THR A 507 5.79 -14.99 -41.95
CA THR A 507 6.27 -16.04 -42.86
C THR A 507 7.44 -16.81 -42.25
N ALA A 508 7.54 -18.08 -42.59
CA ALA A 508 8.60 -18.94 -42.07
C ALA A 508 9.01 -19.99 -43.12
N SER A 509 10.22 -20.51 -43.01
CA SER A 509 10.74 -21.56 -43.88
C SER A 509 10.21 -22.97 -43.58
N GLY A 510 9.66 -23.18 -42.39
CA GLY A 510 9.01 -24.41 -41.94
C GLY A 510 7.69 -24.10 -41.28
N GLU A 511 6.69 -24.94 -41.42
CA GLU A 511 5.33 -24.79 -40.88
C GLU A 511 4.79 -23.34 -40.99
N PRO A 512 4.76 -22.72 -42.18
CA PRO A 512 4.40 -21.32 -42.34
C PRO A 512 2.96 -21.02 -41.86
N GLU A 513 2.06 -21.99 -41.89
CA GLU A 513 0.69 -21.91 -41.40
C GLU A 513 0.62 -21.70 -39.87
N ASN A 514 1.66 -22.10 -39.15
CA ASN A 514 1.80 -21.97 -37.71
C ASN A 514 2.54 -20.69 -37.30
N ALA A 515 3.04 -19.87 -38.25
CA ALA A 515 3.89 -18.72 -37.95
C ALA A 515 3.23 -17.69 -37.01
N LEU A 516 1.89 -17.52 -37.05
CA LEU A 516 1.13 -16.62 -36.14
C LEU A 516 1.08 -17.10 -34.69
N LYS A 517 1.38 -18.39 -34.44
CA LYS A 517 1.39 -18.90 -33.06
C LYS A 517 2.48 -18.29 -32.20
N VAL A 518 3.48 -17.63 -32.79
CA VAL A 518 4.51 -16.91 -32.04
C VAL A 518 4.00 -15.64 -31.33
N CYS A 519 2.78 -15.22 -31.62
CA CYS A 519 2.19 -14.02 -31.03
C CYS A 519 0.67 -14.14 -30.81
N ASP A 520 0.15 -15.35 -30.59
CA ASP A 520 -1.28 -15.57 -30.35
C ASP A 520 -1.71 -15.36 -28.88
N GLY A 521 -0.74 -15.24 -27.96
CA GLY A 521 -0.95 -15.06 -26.52
C GLY A 521 -1.20 -16.38 -25.79
N ASP A 522 -1.12 -17.52 -26.47
CA ASP A 522 -1.26 -18.85 -25.89
C ASP A 522 0.09 -19.56 -25.81
N ARG A 523 0.70 -19.55 -24.65
CA ARG A 523 2.01 -20.19 -24.39
C ARG A 523 2.01 -21.72 -24.59
N ALA A 524 0.85 -22.35 -24.69
CA ALA A 524 0.76 -23.77 -25.00
C ALA A 524 0.94 -24.07 -26.48
N THR A 525 0.72 -23.11 -27.38
CA THR A 525 0.93 -23.22 -28.81
C THR A 525 2.35 -22.80 -29.20
N ARG A 526 2.80 -23.16 -30.40
CA ARG A 526 4.10 -22.75 -30.91
C ARG A 526 4.16 -22.80 -32.44
N TRP A 527 5.07 -22.02 -33.00
CA TRP A 527 5.63 -22.29 -34.32
C TRP A 527 6.85 -23.19 -34.16
N SER A 528 7.10 -24.05 -35.18
CA SER A 528 8.28 -24.91 -35.23
C SER A 528 8.79 -25.02 -36.68
N THR A 529 10.07 -25.32 -36.83
CA THR A 529 10.63 -25.70 -38.17
C THR A 529 10.09 -27.02 -38.69
N GLY A 530 9.44 -27.84 -37.85
CA GLY A 530 8.89 -29.15 -38.22
C GLY A 530 9.95 -30.21 -38.58
N LYS A 531 11.23 -29.83 -38.60
CA LYS A 531 12.39 -30.65 -38.90
C LYS A 531 13.63 -30.14 -38.17
N PRO A 532 14.70 -30.96 -38.06
CA PRO A 532 15.97 -30.53 -37.46
C PRO A 532 16.47 -29.21 -38.04
N GLN A 533 17.16 -28.44 -37.21
CA GLN A 533 17.69 -27.14 -37.60
C GLN A 533 18.72 -27.28 -38.73
N GLU A 534 18.58 -26.41 -39.73
CA GLU A 534 19.49 -26.30 -40.86
C GLU A 534 19.80 -24.83 -41.16
N PRO A 535 21.01 -24.48 -41.61
CA PRO A 535 21.32 -23.13 -42.04
C PRO A 535 20.35 -22.64 -43.13
N GLY A 536 19.89 -21.40 -43.00
CA GLY A 536 18.93 -20.79 -43.92
C GLY A 536 17.47 -20.91 -43.51
N GLN A 537 17.12 -21.70 -42.50
CA GLN A 537 15.78 -21.65 -41.92
C GLN A 537 15.54 -20.27 -41.31
N TYR A 538 14.31 -19.75 -41.43
CA TYR A 538 13.97 -18.41 -40.97
C TYR A 538 12.54 -18.30 -40.40
N LEU A 539 12.38 -17.32 -39.53
CA LEU A 539 11.11 -16.72 -39.12
C LEU A 539 11.17 -15.24 -39.47
N GLN A 540 10.11 -14.70 -40.08
CA GLN A 540 10.07 -13.33 -40.58
C GLN A 540 8.71 -12.71 -40.35
N PHE A 541 8.71 -11.38 -40.13
CA PHE A 541 7.49 -10.59 -40.19
C PHE A 541 7.63 -9.33 -41.04
N ASP A 542 6.49 -8.90 -41.62
CA ASP A 542 6.27 -7.61 -42.25
C ASP A 542 5.32 -6.81 -41.35
N ALA A 543 5.78 -5.73 -40.75
CA ALA A 543 5.00 -4.87 -39.85
C ALA A 543 4.04 -3.92 -40.59
N GLY A 544 4.00 -3.98 -41.95
CA GLY A 544 3.15 -3.10 -42.78
C GLY A 544 3.67 -1.68 -42.91
N THR A 545 4.43 -1.19 -41.98
CA THR A 545 5.05 0.14 -41.94
C THR A 545 6.41 0.05 -41.23
N ASN A 546 7.21 1.11 -41.34
CA ASN A 546 8.48 1.17 -40.64
C ASN A 546 8.28 1.34 -39.14
N TYR A 547 8.98 0.50 -38.37
CA TYR A 547 9.10 0.57 -36.92
C TYR A 547 10.54 0.86 -36.51
N ARG A 548 10.71 1.65 -35.45
CA ARG A 548 11.98 1.73 -34.73
C ARG A 548 12.01 0.63 -33.69
N PHE A 549 12.90 -0.33 -33.88
CA PHE A 549 13.06 -1.48 -33.01
C PHE A 549 14.13 -1.26 -31.95
N SER A 550 13.89 -1.74 -30.73
CA SER A 550 14.89 -1.72 -29.65
C SER A 550 15.28 -3.12 -29.18
N LEU A 551 14.32 -4.04 -29.10
CA LEU A 551 14.50 -5.38 -28.54
C LEU A 551 13.50 -6.35 -29.18
N MET A 552 13.89 -7.61 -29.29
CA MET A 552 13.02 -8.74 -29.59
C MET A 552 13.33 -9.87 -28.63
N VAL A 553 12.30 -10.53 -28.10
CA VAL A 553 12.44 -11.65 -27.17
C VAL A 553 11.74 -12.86 -27.74
N LEU A 554 12.47 -13.97 -27.88
CA LEU A 554 11.94 -15.27 -28.28
C LEU A 554 11.92 -16.18 -27.06
N ASP A 555 10.79 -16.81 -26.79
CA ASP A 555 10.59 -17.74 -25.68
C ASP A 555 10.23 -19.13 -26.23
N THR A 556 10.97 -20.13 -25.81
CA THR A 556 10.72 -21.54 -26.18
C THR A 556 9.89 -22.28 -25.12
N GLU A 557 9.49 -21.61 -24.04
CA GLU A 557 8.67 -22.15 -22.93
C GLU A 557 9.07 -23.59 -22.55
N ALA A 558 8.15 -24.55 -22.70
CA ALA A 558 8.39 -25.96 -22.39
C ALA A 558 9.42 -26.65 -23.32
N SER A 559 9.74 -26.05 -24.47
CA SER A 559 10.66 -26.61 -25.50
C SER A 559 12.10 -26.14 -25.26
N GLN A 560 12.66 -26.46 -24.12
CA GLN A 560 13.91 -25.89 -23.58
C GLN A 560 15.17 -26.14 -24.45
N ASN A 561 15.12 -27.04 -25.42
CA ASN A 561 16.25 -27.35 -26.36
C ASN A 561 15.99 -26.84 -27.77
N ASP A 562 14.83 -26.25 -28.06
CA ASP A 562 14.37 -25.92 -29.41
C ASP A 562 14.68 -24.45 -29.80
N PHE A 563 15.69 -23.85 -29.25
CA PHE A 563 16.14 -22.50 -29.60
C PHE A 563 17.12 -22.51 -30.79
N PRO A 564 17.26 -21.43 -31.58
CA PRO A 564 18.22 -21.35 -32.66
C PRO A 564 19.64 -21.34 -32.11
N HIS A 565 20.44 -22.38 -32.40
CA HIS A 565 21.79 -22.51 -31.83
C HIS A 565 22.74 -21.39 -32.25
N GLN A 566 22.63 -20.93 -33.50
CA GLN A 566 23.24 -19.67 -33.96
C GLN A 566 22.25 -18.94 -34.86
N TYR A 567 22.19 -17.64 -34.71
CA TYR A 567 21.25 -16.81 -35.44
C TYR A 567 21.88 -15.53 -35.98
N GLU A 568 21.29 -15.02 -37.06
CA GLU A 568 21.44 -13.66 -37.56
C GLU A 568 20.07 -13.01 -37.68
N VAL A 569 19.99 -11.70 -37.35
CA VAL A 569 18.81 -10.88 -37.60
C VAL A 569 19.15 -9.89 -38.71
N ARG A 570 18.30 -9.82 -39.72
CA ARG A 570 18.40 -8.88 -40.83
C ARG A 570 17.12 -8.08 -40.96
N THR A 571 17.22 -6.85 -41.45
CA THR A 571 16.11 -5.95 -41.67
C THR A 571 16.00 -5.54 -43.14
N SER A 572 14.79 -5.16 -43.55
CA SER A 572 14.52 -4.67 -44.90
C SER A 572 13.35 -3.68 -44.88
N ASN A 573 13.29 -2.77 -45.86
CA ASN A 573 12.15 -1.85 -46.03
C ASN A 573 11.23 -2.30 -47.19
N ASP A 574 11.67 -3.19 -48.05
CA ASP A 574 10.95 -3.67 -49.25
C ASP A 574 10.73 -5.19 -49.28
N GLY A 575 11.32 -5.93 -48.33
CA GLY A 575 11.25 -7.38 -48.26
C GLY A 575 12.14 -8.11 -49.27
N MET A 576 12.83 -7.39 -50.18
CA MET A 576 13.71 -7.94 -51.20
C MET A 576 15.20 -7.70 -50.91
N HIS A 577 15.53 -6.48 -50.51
CA HIS A 577 16.90 -6.09 -50.17
C HIS A 577 17.12 -6.12 -48.67
N TRP A 578 18.01 -6.98 -48.20
CA TRP A 578 18.26 -7.24 -46.79
C TRP A 578 19.56 -6.60 -46.32
N SER A 579 19.52 -6.01 -45.13
CA SER A 579 20.71 -5.42 -44.50
C SER A 579 21.79 -6.47 -44.20
N ASN A 580 23.01 -6.03 -43.93
CA ASN A 580 23.93 -6.84 -43.14
C ASN A 580 23.27 -7.20 -41.79
N PRO A 581 23.69 -8.30 -41.14
CA PRO A 581 23.13 -8.68 -39.86
C PRO A 581 23.21 -7.54 -38.85
N VAL A 582 22.03 -7.10 -38.37
CA VAL A 582 21.90 -6.08 -37.31
C VAL A 582 22.13 -6.68 -35.91
N ALA A 583 21.93 -7.99 -35.77
CA ALA A 583 22.30 -8.78 -34.60
C ALA A 583 22.68 -10.19 -34.98
N ARG A 584 23.55 -10.80 -34.18
CA ARG A 584 23.97 -12.23 -34.34
C ARG A 584 24.41 -12.79 -32.99
N GLY A 585 24.30 -14.11 -32.81
CA GLY A 585 24.75 -14.77 -31.58
C GLY A 585 24.37 -16.23 -31.48
N GLY A 586 24.66 -16.84 -30.33
CA GLY A 586 24.14 -18.14 -29.94
C GLY A 586 22.77 -17.96 -29.26
N GLY A 587 21.86 -18.91 -29.53
CA GLY A 587 20.55 -18.90 -28.87
C GLY A 587 20.55 -19.49 -27.47
N LYS A 588 19.43 -19.34 -26.81
CA LYS A 588 19.07 -19.91 -25.51
C LYS A 588 17.54 -19.98 -25.39
N PRO A 589 16.99 -20.73 -24.44
CA PRO A 589 15.53 -20.88 -24.31
C PRO A 589 14.75 -19.56 -24.23
N LEU A 590 15.24 -18.60 -23.46
CA LEU A 590 14.75 -17.23 -23.46
C LEU A 590 15.81 -16.33 -24.13
N LEU A 591 15.61 -16.03 -25.41
CA LEU A 591 16.57 -15.31 -26.23
C LEU A 591 16.19 -13.86 -26.39
N MET A 592 17.01 -12.96 -25.85
CA MET A 592 16.86 -11.50 -25.99
C MET A 592 17.80 -10.99 -27.08
N ILE A 593 17.25 -10.32 -28.11
CA ILE A 593 17.96 -9.77 -29.23
C ILE A 593 17.83 -8.25 -29.22
N ASN A 594 18.91 -7.54 -28.88
CA ASN A 594 18.94 -6.09 -28.91
C ASN A 594 19.23 -5.60 -30.32
N PHE A 595 18.45 -4.63 -30.79
CA PHE A 595 18.71 -3.92 -32.03
C PHE A 595 19.67 -2.74 -31.78
N PRO A 596 20.60 -2.44 -32.70
CA PRO A 596 21.39 -1.22 -32.63
C PRO A 596 20.52 0.04 -32.55
N ALA A 597 20.99 1.07 -31.84
CA ALA A 597 20.26 2.32 -31.73
C ALA A 597 19.96 2.90 -33.12
N GLY A 598 18.72 3.33 -33.35
CA GLY A 598 18.26 3.87 -34.63
C GLY A 598 17.88 2.83 -35.67
N THR A 599 17.85 1.55 -35.35
CA THR A 599 17.38 0.51 -36.30
C THR A 599 15.90 0.78 -36.63
N SER A 600 15.65 1.09 -37.89
CA SER A 600 14.31 1.29 -38.47
C SER A 600 14.12 0.38 -39.68
N ALA A 601 13.00 -0.33 -39.72
CA ALA A 601 12.67 -1.23 -40.82
C ALA A 601 11.17 -1.58 -40.80
N ARG A 602 10.68 -2.05 -41.97
CA ARG A 602 9.35 -2.66 -42.10
C ARG A 602 9.40 -4.18 -41.91
N PHE A 603 10.45 -4.82 -42.41
CA PHE A 603 10.62 -6.28 -42.36
C PHE A 603 11.77 -6.66 -41.44
N VAL A 604 11.57 -7.71 -40.66
CA VAL A 604 12.60 -8.32 -39.82
C VAL A 604 12.62 -9.83 -40.09
N ARG A 605 13.81 -10.38 -40.33
CA ARG A 605 14.03 -11.82 -40.52
C ARG A 605 15.08 -12.32 -39.53
N ILE A 606 14.73 -13.38 -38.83
CA ILE A 606 15.63 -14.15 -37.98
C ILE A 606 16.04 -15.38 -38.77
N LEU A 607 17.34 -15.61 -38.97
CA LEU A 607 17.89 -16.72 -39.70
C LEU A 607 18.66 -17.64 -38.75
N GLN A 608 18.44 -18.93 -38.89
CA GLN A 608 19.33 -19.97 -38.37
C GLN A 608 20.57 -20.06 -39.25
N THR A 609 21.76 -19.99 -38.64
CA THR A 609 23.03 -19.89 -39.43
C THR A 609 23.96 -21.08 -39.27
N ALA A 610 23.76 -21.93 -38.27
CA ALA A 610 24.59 -23.12 -38.09
C ALA A 610 23.74 -24.35 -37.74
N PRO A 611 24.17 -25.56 -38.11
CA PRO A 611 23.48 -26.78 -37.72
C PRO A 611 23.58 -26.98 -36.21
N PRO A 612 22.54 -27.55 -35.57
CA PRO A 612 22.55 -27.84 -34.16
C PRO A 612 23.46 -29.01 -33.82
N LYS A 613 23.85 -29.08 -32.57
CA LYS A 613 24.38 -30.32 -32.02
C LYS A 613 23.18 -31.17 -31.57
N GLY A 614 22.79 -32.21 -32.32
CA GLY A 614 21.83 -33.19 -31.82
C GLY A 614 20.43 -33.23 -32.44
N GLY A 615 20.16 -32.62 -33.57
CA GLY A 615 18.91 -32.85 -34.32
C GLY A 615 17.65 -32.22 -33.75
N ASN A 616 17.80 -31.24 -32.85
CA ASN A 616 16.66 -30.49 -32.26
C ASN A 616 15.99 -29.59 -33.31
N PHE A 617 14.70 -29.34 -33.16
CA PHE A 617 13.96 -28.37 -33.95
C PHE A 617 14.29 -26.96 -33.49
N TRP A 618 13.90 -25.95 -34.24
CA TRP A 618 13.75 -24.60 -33.74
C TRP A 618 12.27 -24.32 -33.59
N SER A 619 11.84 -23.97 -32.37
CA SER A 619 10.48 -23.56 -32.09
C SER A 619 10.43 -22.26 -31.28
N VAL A 620 9.32 -21.55 -31.38
CA VAL A 620 9.03 -20.34 -30.65
C VAL A 620 7.59 -20.44 -30.16
N HIS A 621 7.38 -20.39 -28.84
CA HIS A 621 6.07 -20.36 -28.24
C HIS A 621 5.53 -18.93 -28.23
N GLU A 622 6.35 -17.98 -27.77
CA GLU A 622 6.00 -16.57 -27.78
C GLU A 622 7.18 -15.71 -28.26
N LEU A 623 6.84 -14.69 -29.04
CA LEU A 623 7.77 -13.69 -29.51
C LEU A 623 7.22 -12.29 -29.16
N ALA A 624 8.01 -11.49 -28.44
CA ALA A 624 7.70 -10.11 -28.15
C ALA A 624 8.64 -9.17 -28.91
N VAL A 625 8.09 -8.18 -29.58
CA VAL A 625 8.82 -7.11 -30.28
C VAL A 625 8.66 -5.83 -29.50
N TYR A 626 9.74 -5.08 -29.32
CA TYR A 626 9.77 -3.80 -28.63
C TYR A 626 10.15 -2.69 -29.61
N GLY A 627 9.32 -1.68 -29.67
CA GLY A 627 9.50 -0.59 -30.61
C GLY A 627 8.24 0.23 -30.81
N SER A 628 8.34 1.24 -31.66
CA SER A 628 7.22 2.10 -32.04
C SER A 628 7.21 2.36 -33.54
N PRO A 629 6.03 2.56 -34.17
CA PRO A 629 5.94 2.98 -35.57
C PRO A 629 6.64 4.31 -35.77
N GLU A 630 7.27 4.51 -36.93
CA GLU A 630 7.80 5.82 -37.31
C GLU A 630 6.68 6.78 -37.66
N GLU A 631 6.73 8.02 -37.11
CA GLU A 631 5.78 9.06 -37.46
C GLU A 631 5.97 9.49 -38.93
N GLY A 632 4.91 9.46 -39.72
CA GLY A 632 4.90 9.92 -41.10
C GLY A 632 4.82 8.84 -42.18
N ALA A 633 4.86 7.55 -41.83
CA ALA A 633 4.59 6.46 -42.76
C ALA A 633 3.08 6.18 -42.81
N LYS A 634 2.34 6.96 -43.59
CA LYS A 634 1.00 6.62 -44.09
C LYS A 634 1.10 6.04 -45.47
#